data_950e383c01ff7e5ce4f4f29841800580
#
_entry.id   950e383c01ff7e5ce4f4f29841800580
#
_cell.length_a   1.000
_cell.length_b   1.000
_cell.length_c   1.000
_cell.angle_alpha   90.00
_cell.angle_beta   90.00
_cell.angle_gamma   90.00
#
_symmetry.space_group_name_H-M   'P 1'
#
loop_
_entity.id
_entity.type
_entity.pdbx_description
1 polymer ?
#
loop_
_entity_poly.entity_id
_entity_poly.type
_entity_poly.pdbx_seq_one_letter_code
_entity_poly.pdbx_strand_id
1 'polypeptide(L)'
;MLIGIVGLMGSGKDTVAERLVAQHSYRRDSFAKSLKDAVSSMFNWDREMLEGNTSSSRHWREQPDKFWSERFGKSVTPRWVLQYFGTEVMRGKMYDAIWIDSCLGRYKGQNTVISDTRFVNEIKTIKAHGGKIICVKRGDLPSQKEMQEKGAHRSEWDWLNSDFYFVIDNYGSKDELFQKVDNLIIGLEVTHSPAESLHTG
;
A
#
# COMPACT_ATOMS: atom_id res chain seq x y z
N MET A 1 9.30 -10.85 9.04
CA MET A 1 9.70 -9.50 8.53
C MET A 1 8.47 -8.75 8.03
N LEU A 2 8.38 -7.44 8.26
CA LEU A 2 7.31 -6.57 7.76
C LEU A 2 7.86 -5.72 6.61
N ILE A 3 7.18 -5.70 5.46
CA ILE A 3 7.57 -4.90 4.29
C ILE A 3 6.39 -3.99 3.89
N GLY A 4 6.63 -2.69 3.84
CA GLY A 4 5.72 -1.73 3.23
C GLY A 4 6.15 -1.39 1.81
N ILE A 5 5.21 -1.36 0.87
CA ILE A 5 5.50 -0.97 -0.51
C ILE A 5 4.82 0.37 -0.81
N VAL A 6 5.61 1.33 -1.29
CA VAL A 6 5.15 2.62 -1.81
C VAL A 6 5.42 2.75 -3.31
N GLY A 7 4.73 3.66 -3.96
CA GLY A 7 4.91 3.95 -5.39
C GLY A 7 3.62 4.49 -6.01
N LEU A 8 3.74 5.15 -7.14
CA LEU A 8 2.60 5.71 -7.88
C LEU A 8 1.71 4.60 -8.46
N MET A 9 0.50 4.98 -8.87
CA MET A 9 -0.39 4.08 -9.59
C MET A 9 0.30 3.56 -10.88
N GLY A 10 0.21 2.25 -11.12
CA GLY A 10 0.83 1.63 -12.29
C GLY A 10 2.34 1.37 -12.17
N SER A 11 2.99 1.69 -11.05
CA SER A 11 4.43 1.45 -10.87
C SER A 11 4.83 -0.02 -10.75
N GLY A 12 3.89 -0.93 -10.44
CA GLY A 12 4.16 -2.36 -10.27
C GLY A 12 4.17 -2.86 -8.82
N LYS A 13 3.70 -2.05 -7.86
CA LYS A 13 3.61 -2.44 -6.43
C LYS A 13 2.90 -3.77 -6.19
N ASP A 14 1.76 -3.96 -6.85
CA ASP A 14 0.98 -5.19 -6.69
C ASP A 14 1.73 -6.40 -7.23
N THR A 15 2.42 -6.26 -8.36
CA THR A 15 3.27 -7.31 -8.95
C THR A 15 4.43 -7.70 -8.00
N VAL A 16 5.04 -6.71 -7.33
CA VAL A 16 6.06 -6.96 -6.30
C VAL A 16 5.46 -7.70 -5.11
N ALA A 17 4.30 -7.25 -4.61
CA ALA A 17 3.61 -7.93 -3.51
C ALA A 17 3.20 -9.36 -3.86
N GLU A 18 2.69 -9.59 -5.06
CA GLU A 18 2.35 -10.93 -5.58
C GLU A 18 3.59 -11.84 -5.62
N ARG A 19 4.74 -11.33 -6.06
CA ARG A 19 6.01 -12.10 -6.07
C ARG A 19 6.41 -12.50 -4.66
N LEU A 20 6.35 -11.57 -3.69
CA LEU A 20 6.67 -11.84 -2.29
C LEU A 20 5.76 -12.93 -1.69
N VAL A 21 4.48 -12.90 -2.02
CA VAL A 21 3.53 -13.92 -1.56
C VAL A 21 3.80 -15.27 -2.21
N ALA A 22 4.01 -15.28 -3.53
CA ALA A 22 4.12 -16.53 -4.29
C ALA A 22 5.45 -17.26 -4.09
N GLN A 23 6.57 -16.55 -3.85
CA GLN A 23 7.90 -17.15 -3.83
C GLN A 23 8.62 -17.03 -2.48
N HIS A 24 8.24 -16.08 -1.64
CA HIS A 24 8.96 -15.77 -0.40
C HIS A 24 8.11 -15.95 0.86
N SER A 25 6.97 -16.64 0.75
CA SER A 25 6.10 -16.98 1.88
C SER A 25 5.60 -15.77 2.68
N TYR A 26 5.45 -14.60 2.03
CA TYR A 26 4.84 -13.45 2.67
C TYR A 26 3.32 -13.57 2.65
N ARG A 27 2.68 -13.15 3.74
CA ARG A 27 1.25 -12.89 3.76
C ARG A 27 1.00 -11.47 3.26
N ARG A 28 0.05 -11.27 2.36
CA ARG A 28 -0.39 -9.94 1.96
C ARG A 28 -1.39 -9.38 2.98
N ASP A 29 -1.20 -8.14 3.40
CA ASP A 29 -2.17 -7.33 4.14
C ASP A 29 -2.24 -5.92 3.55
N SER A 30 -3.16 -5.09 4.07
CA SER A 30 -3.45 -3.76 3.55
C SER A 30 -3.95 -2.87 4.67
N PHE A 31 -3.48 -1.63 4.73
CA PHE A 31 -4.02 -0.62 5.62
C PHE A 31 -5.49 -0.31 5.27
N ALA A 32 -5.81 -0.29 3.98
CA ALA A 32 -7.15 -0.01 3.51
C ALA A 32 -8.12 -1.21 3.62
N LYS A 33 -7.70 -2.37 4.13
CA LYS A 33 -8.59 -3.54 4.23
C LYS A 33 -9.85 -3.22 5.02
N SER A 34 -9.71 -2.78 6.25
CA SER A 34 -10.86 -2.48 7.13
C SER A 34 -11.68 -1.28 6.63
N LEU A 35 -11.06 -0.30 5.97
CA LEU A 35 -11.75 0.76 5.27
C LEU A 35 -12.67 0.21 4.18
N LYS A 36 -12.16 -0.65 3.32
CA LYS A 36 -12.94 -1.25 2.22
C LYS A 36 -14.05 -2.15 2.74
N ASP A 37 -13.79 -2.91 3.82
CA ASP A 37 -14.79 -3.74 4.48
C ASP A 37 -15.95 -2.87 5.01
N ALA A 38 -15.64 -1.75 5.69
CA ALA A 38 -16.63 -0.82 6.21
C ALA A 38 -17.42 -0.15 5.07
N VAL A 39 -16.74 0.36 4.05
CA VAL A 39 -17.39 1.03 2.89
C VAL A 39 -18.27 0.04 2.13
N SER A 40 -17.83 -1.19 1.91
CA SER A 40 -18.64 -2.23 1.28
C SER A 40 -19.96 -2.44 2.02
N SER A 41 -19.90 -2.58 3.35
CA SER A 41 -21.08 -2.76 4.19
C SER A 41 -21.99 -1.53 4.20
N MET A 42 -21.43 -0.32 4.35
CA MET A 42 -22.22 0.93 4.45
C MET A 42 -22.92 1.32 3.14
N PHE A 43 -22.25 1.10 2.01
CA PHE A 43 -22.72 1.51 0.69
C PHE A 43 -23.38 0.37 -0.09
N ASN A 44 -23.38 -0.86 0.45
CA ASN A 44 -23.84 -2.06 -0.22
C ASN A 44 -23.14 -2.27 -1.59
N TRP A 45 -21.82 -2.01 -1.61
CA TRP A 45 -20.99 -2.22 -2.78
C TRP A 45 -20.21 -3.54 -2.68
N ASP A 46 -20.01 -4.15 -3.85
CA ASP A 46 -19.20 -5.37 -3.94
C ASP A 46 -17.78 -5.13 -3.40
N ARG A 47 -17.39 -5.96 -2.45
CA ARG A 47 -16.09 -5.85 -1.75
C ARG A 47 -14.91 -6.06 -2.69
N GLU A 48 -15.01 -7.00 -3.63
CA GLU A 48 -13.96 -7.31 -4.60
C GLU A 48 -13.78 -6.16 -5.60
N MET A 49 -14.88 -5.50 -5.99
CA MET A 49 -14.84 -4.33 -6.84
C MET A 49 -14.12 -3.15 -6.16
N LEU A 50 -14.22 -3.02 -4.83
CA LEU A 50 -13.49 -2.01 -4.06
C LEU A 50 -11.98 -2.27 -4.00
N GLU A 51 -11.49 -3.51 -4.26
CA GLU A 51 -10.05 -3.78 -4.31
C GLU A 51 -9.35 -3.05 -5.45
N GLY A 52 -9.94 -2.99 -6.64
CA GLY A 52 -9.34 -2.34 -7.81
C GLY A 52 -8.17 -3.14 -8.40
N ASN A 53 -8.18 -4.44 -8.24
CA ASN A 53 -7.11 -5.32 -8.74
C ASN A 53 -7.21 -5.57 -10.25
N THR A 54 -8.41 -5.52 -10.81
CA THR A 54 -8.67 -5.70 -12.24
C THR A 54 -8.92 -4.38 -12.96
N SER A 55 -8.80 -4.37 -14.29
CA SER A 55 -9.15 -3.20 -15.10
C SER A 55 -10.62 -2.81 -14.91
N SER A 56 -11.51 -3.80 -14.84
CA SER A 56 -12.95 -3.63 -14.60
C SER A 56 -13.22 -2.96 -13.25
N SER A 57 -12.64 -3.47 -12.16
CA SER A 57 -12.83 -2.90 -10.83
C SER A 57 -12.19 -1.51 -10.69
N ARG A 58 -11.07 -1.24 -11.36
CA ARG A 58 -10.49 0.12 -11.42
C ARG A 58 -11.42 1.08 -12.15
N HIS A 59 -11.97 0.68 -13.31
CA HIS A 59 -12.93 1.50 -14.05
C HIS A 59 -14.18 1.77 -13.21
N TRP A 60 -14.79 0.72 -12.64
CA TRP A 60 -15.97 0.83 -11.81
C TRP A 60 -15.81 1.81 -10.65
N ARG A 61 -14.67 1.83 -9.97
CA ARG A 61 -14.41 2.76 -8.87
C ARG A 61 -14.42 4.23 -9.27
N GLU A 62 -14.21 4.53 -10.54
CA GLU A 62 -14.25 5.90 -11.08
C GLU A 62 -15.64 6.31 -11.58
N GLN A 63 -16.59 5.37 -11.67
CA GLN A 63 -17.94 5.67 -12.15
C GLN A 63 -18.82 6.16 -11.01
N PRO A 64 -19.66 7.19 -11.27
CA PRO A 64 -20.67 7.63 -10.31
C PRO A 64 -21.69 6.53 -10.03
N ASP A 65 -21.91 6.23 -8.76
CA ASP A 65 -23.04 5.43 -8.33
C ASP A 65 -24.32 6.28 -8.39
N LYS A 66 -25.31 5.85 -9.16
CA LYS A 66 -26.54 6.61 -9.39
C LYS A 66 -27.31 6.82 -8.09
N PHE A 67 -27.52 5.73 -7.31
CA PHE A 67 -28.30 5.77 -6.09
C PHE A 67 -27.69 6.73 -5.05
N TRP A 68 -26.39 6.63 -4.82
CA TRP A 68 -25.72 7.48 -3.83
C TRP A 68 -25.54 8.91 -4.33
N SER A 69 -25.30 9.11 -5.64
CA SER A 69 -25.18 10.46 -6.22
C SER A 69 -26.46 11.26 -6.08
N GLU A 70 -27.63 10.64 -6.30
CA GLU A 70 -28.92 11.28 -6.08
C GLU A 70 -29.13 11.70 -4.62
N ARG A 71 -28.76 10.85 -3.65
CA ARG A 71 -28.92 11.14 -2.21
C ARG A 71 -27.96 12.19 -1.69
N PHE A 72 -26.74 12.22 -2.21
CA PHE A 72 -25.76 13.22 -1.82
C PHE A 72 -25.91 14.56 -2.57
N GLY A 73 -26.74 14.60 -3.61
CA GLY A 73 -26.92 15.79 -4.48
C GLY A 73 -25.64 16.15 -5.27
N LYS A 74 -24.76 15.20 -5.49
CA LYS A 74 -23.49 15.35 -6.24
C LYS A 74 -22.98 14.01 -6.77
N SER A 75 -22.01 14.05 -7.69
CA SER A 75 -21.35 12.84 -8.17
C SER A 75 -20.63 12.11 -7.02
N VAL A 76 -21.01 10.86 -6.77
CA VAL A 76 -20.42 9.98 -5.75
C VAL A 76 -19.85 8.76 -6.43
N THR A 77 -18.51 8.65 -6.46
CA THR A 77 -17.81 7.47 -6.97
C THR A 77 -17.26 6.64 -5.79
N PRO A 78 -17.11 5.32 -5.93
CA PRO A 78 -16.49 4.50 -4.90
C PRO A 78 -15.07 4.99 -4.54
N ARG A 79 -14.29 5.47 -5.50
CA ARG A 79 -12.97 6.06 -5.25
C ARG A 79 -13.05 7.30 -4.36
N TRP A 80 -13.97 8.22 -4.66
CA TRP A 80 -14.17 9.40 -3.84
C TRP A 80 -14.57 9.03 -2.41
N VAL A 81 -15.47 8.06 -2.23
CA VAL A 81 -15.88 7.60 -0.89
C VAL A 81 -14.69 7.03 -0.12
N LEU A 82 -13.89 6.14 -0.74
CA LEU A 82 -12.71 5.56 -0.10
C LEU A 82 -11.70 6.64 0.34
N GLN A 83 -11.46 7.64 -0.50
CA GLN A 83 -10.56 8.74 -0.17
C GLN A 83 -11.15 9.63 0.94
N TYR A 84 -12.37 10.12 0.76
CA TYR A 84 -13.01 11.04 1.70
C TYR A 84 -13.28 10.39 3.06
N PHE A 85 -13.94 9.23 3.08
CA PHE A 85 -14.23 8.52 4.33
C PHE A 85 -12.94 8.04 5.01
N GLY A 86 -12.00 7.51 4.24
CA GLY A 86 -10.75 6.99 4.77
C GLY A 86 -9.82 8.07 5.34
N THR A 87 -9.72 9.21 4.69
CA THR A 87 -8.76 10.26 5.06
C THR A 87 -9.43 11.39 5.83
N GLU A 88 -10.40 12.10 5.23
CA GLU A 88 -10.95 13.31 5.85
C GLU A 88 -11.85 12.98 7.06
N VAL A 89 -12.64 11.91 6.98
CA VAL A 89 -13.55 11.53 8.07
C VAL A 89 -12.80 10.74 9.13
N MET A 90 -12.31 9.54 8.79
CA MET A 90 -11.78 8.63 9.80
C MET A 90 -10.44 9.10 10.35
N ARG A 91 -9.47 9.37 9.48
CA ARG A 91 -8.16 9.85 9.93
C ARG A 91 -8.21 11.30 10.44
N GLY A 92 -8.93 12.17 9.74
CA GLY A 92 -8.94 13.60 10.03
C GLY A 92 -9.84 14.01 11.19
N LYS A 93 -10.93 13.28 11.46
CA LYS A 93 -11.94 13.64 12.47
C LYS A 93 -12.04 12.66 13.62
N MET A 94 -11.72 11.40 13.41
CA MET A 94 -11.85 10.37 14.45
C MET A 94 -10.48 10.02 15.06
N TYR A 95 -9.60 9.39 14.28
CA TYR A 95 -8.29 8.95 14.76
C TYR A 95 -7.32 8.70 13.62
N ASP A 96 -6.21 9.45 13.54
CA ASP A 96 -5.29 9.42 12.39
C ASP A 96 -4.63 8.04 12.17
N ALA A 97 -4.38 7.27 13.20
CA ALA A 97 -3.78 5.95 13.10
C ALA A 97 -4.78 4.79 12.96
N ILE A 98 -6.07 5.05 12.78
CA ILE A 98 -7.12 4.01 12.79
C ILE A 98 -6.83 2.83 11.86
N TRP A 99 -6.37 3.09 10.63
CA TRP A 99 -6.08 2.05 9.66
C TRP A 99 -4.78 1.31 9.95
N ILE A 100 -3.83 2.03 10.57
CA ILE A 100 -2.56 1.46 11.03
C ILE A 100 -2.83 0.44 12.13
N ASP A 101 -3.53 0.85 13.19
CA ASP A 101 -3.80 -0.02 14.33
C ASP A 101 -4.72 -1.19 13.95
N SER A 102 -5.68 -0.94 13.06
CA SER A 102 -6.51 -2.01 12.50
C SER A 102 -5.70 -3.04 11.70
N CYS A 103 -4.69 -2.60 10.94
CA CYS A 103 -3.79 -3.50 10.21
C CYS A 103 -2.86 -4.25 11.16
N LEU A 104 -2.21 -3.54 12.08
CA LEU A 104 -1.25 -4.13 13.02
C LEU A 104 -1.90 -5.08 14.02
N GLY A 105 -3.17 -4.88 14.35
CA GLY A 105 -3.95 -5.84 15.14
C GLY A 105 -4.01 -7.23 14.52
N ARG A 106 -3.84 -7.33 13.21
CA ARG A 106 -3.77 -8.60 12.45
C ARG A 106 -2.35 -9.14 12.28
N TYR A 107 -1.33 -8.31 12.52
CA TYR A 107 0.09 -8.70 12.43
C TYR A 107 0.52 -9.47 13.67
N LYS A 108 1.06 -10.67 13.50
CA LYS A 108 1.50 -11.57 14.58
C LYS A 108 2.98 -11.95 14.45
N GLY A 109 3.81 -11.08 13.82
CA GLY A 109 5.23 -11.33 13.64
C GLY A 109 5.61 -12.14 12.39
N GLN A 110 4.63 -12.67 11.64
CA GLN A 110 4.88 -13.41 10.40
C GLN A 110 5.40 -12.50 9.28
N ASN A 111 6.04 -13.09 8.26
CA ASN A 111 6.41 -12.34 7.06
C ASN A 111 5.17 -11.73 6.41
N THR A 112 5.10 -10.40 6.37
CA THR A 112 3.92 -9.67 5.88
C THR A 112 4.34 -8.56 4.94
N VAL A 113 3.66 -8.45 3.80
CA VAL A 113 3.79 -7.34 2.86
C VAL A 113 2.52 -6.49 2.85
N ILE A 114 2.68 -5.19 3.05
CA ILE A 114 1.62 -4.17 2.96
C ILE A 114 1.84 -3.38 1.68
N SER A 115 1.00 -3.62 0.66
CA SER A 115 1.19 -3.10 -0.70
C SER A 115 0.56 -1.74 -0.95
N ASP A 116 -0.13 -1.17 0.02
CA ASP A 116 -0.85 0.10 -0.08
C ASP A 116 -0.37 1.17 0.90
N THR A 117 0.89 1.10 1.30
CA THR A 117 1.52 2.14 2.15
C THR A 117 1.52 3.48 1.43
N ARG A 118 0.98 4.54 2.07
CA ARG A 118 0.73 5.84 1.43
C ARG A 118 1.04 7.05 2.30
N PHE A 119 1.06 6.90 3.62
CA PHE A 119 1.22 8.01 4.55
C PHE A 119 2.51 7.89 5.35
N VAL A 120 3.07 9.04 5.72
CA VAL A 120 4.32 9.10 6.51
C VAL A 120 4.19 8.36 7.84
N ASN A 121 3.03 8.44 8.53
CA ASN A 121 2.82 7.71 9.78
C ASN A 121 2.75 6.19 9.59
N GLU A 122 2.22 5.69 8.47
CA GLU A 122 2.26 4.27 8.09
C GLU A 122 3.72 3.79 7.92
N ILE A 123 4.52 4.57 7.18
CA ILE A 123 5.95 4.32 6.97
C ILE A 123 6.71 4.28 8.30
N LYS A 124 6.51 5.30 9.16
CA LYS A 124 7.14 5.37 10.48
C LYS A 124 6.77 4.17 11.34
N THR A 125 5.51 3.75 11.29
CA THR A 125 5.04 2.61 12.08
C THR A 125 5.63 1.28 11.59
N ILE A 126 5.71 1.05 10.27
CA ILE A 126 6.38 -0.13 9.71
C ILE A 126 7.84 -0.16 10.15
N LYS A 127 8.56 0.98 10.06
CA LYS A 127 9.97 1.08 10.49
C LYS A 127 10.12 0.82 12.00
N ALA A 128 9.22 1.35 12.83
CA ALA A 128 9.23 1.12 14.28
C ALA A 128 9.05 -0.36 14.66
N HIS A 129 8.39 -1.16 13.81
CA HIS A 129 8.28 -2.61 13.96
C HIS A 129 9.44 -3.37 13.30
N GLY A 130 10.57 -2.72 13.02
CA GLY A 130 11.73 -3.34 12.37
C GLY A 130 11.52 -3.65 10.89
N GLY A 131 10.42 -3.19 10.31
CA GLY A 131 10.06 -3.40 8.90
C GLY A 131 10.85 -2.53 7.94
N LYS A 132 10.77 -2.85 6.67
CA LYS A 132 11.46 -2.17 5.57
C LYS A 132 10.45 -1.54 4.61
N ILE A 133 10.81 -0.38 4.03
CA ILE A 133 10.01 0.28 3.01
C ILE A 133 10.71 0.11 1.66
N ILE A 134 9.96 -0.42 0.69
CA ILE A 134 10.39 -0.57 -0.70
C ILE A 134 9.61 0.43 -1.54
N CYS A 135 10.32 1.27 -2.28
CA CYS A 135 9.72 2.13 -3.29
C CYS A 135 9.79 1.45 -4.66
N VAL A 136 8.64 1.31 -5.32
CA VAL A 136 8.58 0.81 -6.70
C VAL A 136 8.23 1.97 -7.61
N LYS A 137 9.13 2.33 -8.52
CA LYS A 137 8.91 3.42 -9.46
C LYS A 137 9.07 2.97 -10.91
N ARG A 138 8.38 3.70 -11.78
CA ARG A 138 8.52 3.61 -13.23
C ARG A 138 8.62 5.03 -13.75
N GLY A 139 9.81 5.48 -14.07
CA GLY A 139 10.10 6.88 -14.31
C GLY A 139 10.55 7.66 -13.06
N ASP A 140 10.76 8.94 -13.25
CA ASP A 140 11.11 9.83 -12.15
C ASP A 140 9.89 10.08 -11.26
N LEU A 141 10.12 10.19 -9.97
CA LEU A 141 9.06 10.53 -9.03
C LEU A 141 8.81 12.05 -9.09
N PRO A 142 7.55 12.48 -9.16
CA PRO A 142 7.22 13.89 -9.06
C PRO A 142 7.53 14.41 -7.66
N SER A 143 7.72 15.72 -7.52
CA SER A 143 7.75 16.36 -6.22
C SER A 143 6.35 16.41 -5.58
N GLN A 144 6.28 16.51 -4.26
CA GLN A 144 5.01 16.75 -3.57
C GLN A 144 4.30 18.00 -4.08
N LYS A 145 5.07 19.06 -4.38
CA LYS A 145 4.53 20.33 -4.92
C LYS A 145 3.82 20.12 -6.25
N GLU A 146 4.44 19.41 -7.18
CA GLU A 146 3.81 19.08 -8.48
C GLU A 146 2.52 18.28 -8.32
N MET A 147 2.48 17.35 -7.36
CA MET A 147 1.27 16.56 -7.09
C MET A 147 0.16 17.41 -6.49
N GLN A 148 0.49 18.34 -5.60
CA GLN A 148 -0.47 19.29 -5.02
C GLN A 148 -1.02 20.26 -6.08
N GLU A 149 -0.17 20.81 -6.93
CA GLU A 149 -0.57 21.71 -8.03
C GLU A 149 -1.50 21.01 -9.03
N LYS A 150 -1.34 19.70 -9.24
CA LYS A 150 -2.25 18.86 -10.05
C LYS A 150 -3.56 18.49 -9.34
N GLY A 151 -3.74 18.92 -8.08
CA GLY A 151 -4.91 18.58 -7.29
C GLY A 151 -4.99 17.10 -6.88
N ALA A 152 -3.86 16.37 -6.88
CA ALA A 152 -3.82 14.98 -6.46
C ALA A 152 -4.15 14.84 -4.97
N HIS A 153 -4.94 13.84 -4.62
CA HIS A 153 -5.29 13.57 -3.22
C HIS A 153 -4.05 13.23 -2.39
N ARG A 154 -4.02 13.68 -1.12
CA ARG A 154 -2.87 13.52 -0.22
C ARG A 154 -2.35 12.07 -0.16
N SER A 155 -3.21 11.08 -0.17
CA SER A 155 -2.82 9.66 -0.17
C SER A 155 -1.99 9.22 -1.39
N GLU A 156 -1.86 10.05 -2.41
CA GLU A 156 -1.07 9.72 -3.60
C GLU A 156 0.36 10.23 -3.52
N TRP A 157 0.68 11.17 -2.63
CA TRP A 157 1.97 11.85 -2.60
C TRP A 157 2.60 12.05 -1.21
N ASP A 158 1.90 11.83 -0.11
CA ASP A 158 2.42 12.09 1.26
C ASP A 158 3.73 11.33 1.54
N TRP A 159 3.90 10.16 0.94
CA TRP A 159 5.07 9.29 1.07
C TRP A 159 6.32 9.73 0.27
N LEU A 160 6.19 10.64 -0.71
CA LEU A 160 7.24 10.94 -1.70
C LEU A 160 8.57 11.42 -1.10
N ASN A 161 8.54 12.13 0.02
CA ASN A 161 9.74 12.64 0.70
C ASN A 161 10.22 11.72 1.83
N SER A 162 9.78 10.47 1.85
CA SER A 162 10.21 9.50 2.86
C SER A 162 11.50 8.77 2.45
N ASP A 163 12.26 8.31 3.44
CA ASP A 163 13.42 7.45 3.19
C ASP A 163 12.97 6.00 2.95
N PHE A 164 13.49 5.41 1.88
CA PHE A 164 13.23 4.03 1.50
C PHE A 164 14.44 3.16 1.79
N TYR A 165 14.19 1.93 2.22
CA TYR A 165 15.26 0.94 2.37
C TYR A 165 15.81 0.53 1.01
N PHE A 166 14.93 0.40 0.02
CA PHE A 166 15.30 0.04 -1.34
C PHE A 166 14.37 0.70 -2.36
N VAL A 167 14.92 1.04 -3.53
CA VAL A 167 14.16 1.58 -4.66
C VAL A 167 14.26 0.59 -5.83
N ILE A 168 13.13 0.11 -6.30
CA ILE A 168 13.03 -0.75 -7.48
C ILE A 168 12.63 0.11 -8.68
N ASP A 169 13.54 0.28 -9.62
CA ASP A 169 13.26 0.86 -10.94
C ASP A 169 12.64 -0.22 -11.85
N ASN A 170 11.36 -0.06 -12.15
CA ASN A 170 10.56 -1.01 -12.94
C ASN A 170 10.40 -0.53 -14.39
N TYR A 171 11.50 -0.47 -15.14
CA TYR A 171 11.50 -0.10 -16.57
C TYR A 171 11.48 -1.30 -17.51
N GLY A 172 11.84 -2.47 -17.02
CA GLY A 172 12.04 -3.67 -17.80
C GLY A 172 10.82 -4.59 -17.87
N SER A 173 11.10 -5.83 -18.18
CA SER A 173 10.13 -6.92 -18.21
C SER A 173 9.65 -7.31 -16.81
N LYS A 174 8.57 -8.11 -16.76
CA LYS A 174 8.08 -8.68 -15.50
C LYS A 174 9.12 -9.62 -14.85
N ASP A 175 9.88 -10.35 -15.65
CA ASP A 175 10.91 -11.27 -15.17
C ASP A 175 12.09 -10.52 -14.55
N GLU A 176 12.51 -9.39 -15.15
CA GLU A 176 13.54 -8.52 -14.55
C GLU A 176 13.05 -7.90 -13.23
N LEU A 177 11.79 -7.52 -13.12
CA LEU A 177 11.19 -7.08 -11.87
C LEU A 177 11.25 -8.18 -10.82
N PHE A 178 10.89 -9.40 -11.17
CA PHE A 178 10.94 -10.56 -10.29
C PHE A 178 12.35 -10.85 -9.80
N GLN A 179 13.35 -10.82 -10.68
CA GLN A 179 14.76 -10.99 -10.29
C GLN A 179 15.22 -9.92 -9.29
N LYS A 180 14.83 -8.66 -9.48
CA LYS A 180 15.14 -7.57 -8.53
C LYS A 180 14.52 -7.83 -7.15
N VAL A 181 13.28 -8.30 -7.11
CA VAL A 181 12.60 -8.65 -5.86
C VAL A 181 13.28 -9.81 -5.15
N ASP A 182 13.58 -10.89 -5.89
CA ASP A 182 14.21 -12.09 -5.34
C ASP A 182 15.58 -11.78 -4.75
N ASN A 183 16.43 -11.05 -5.50
CA ASN A 183 17.75 -10.62 -5.04
C ASN A 183 17.67 -9.75 -3.78
N LEU A 184 16.70 -8.85 -3.71
CA LEU A 184 16.48 -8.00 -2.54
C LEU A 184 16.16 -8.85 -1.30
N ILE A 185 15.25 -9.81 -1.42
CA ILE A 185 14.84 -10.65 -0.28
C ILE A 185 15.97 -11.55 0.18
N ILE A 186 16.70 -12.18 -0.74
CA ILE A 186 17.89 -12.98 -0.41
C ILE A 186 18.91 -12.12 0.37
N GLY A 187 19.18 -10.90 -0.08
CA GLY A 187 20.07 -9.97 0.63
C GLY A 187 19.57 -9.61 2.04
N LEU A 188 18.27 -9.45 2.22
CA LEU A 188 17.67 -9.18 3.53
C LEU A 188 17.78 -10.38 4.50
N GLU A 189 17.62 -11.60 4.00
CA GLU A 189 17.71 -12.83 4.80
C GLU A 189 19.13 -13.07 5.28
N VAL A 190 20.13 -12.87 4.42
CA VAL A 190 21.54 -12.98 4.77
C VAL A 190 21.94 -12.01 5.87
N THR A 191 21.43 -10.78 5.85
CA THR A 191 21.74 -9.76 6.87
C THR A 191 21.05 -9.99 8.21
N HIS A 192 20.03 -10.86 8.26
CA HIS A 192 19.27 -11.19 9.47
C HIS A 192 19.57 -12.58 10.04
N SER A 193 20.42 -13.39 9.41
CA SER A 193 20.94 -14.61 10.03
C SER A 193 21.82 -14.22 11.22
N PRO A 194 21.53 -14.66 12.46
CA PRO A 194 22.46 -14.47 13.57
C PRO A 194 23.76 -15.16 13.19
N ALA A 195 24.88 -14.44 13.31
CA ALA A 195 26.19 -15.04 13.22
C ALA A 195 26.21 -16.22 14.21
N GLU A 196 26.41 -17.45 13.72
CA GLU A 196 26.68 -18.60 14.56
C GLU A 196 27.85 -18.21 15.45
N SER A 197 27.60 -18.08 16.75
CA SER A 197 28.63 -17.95 17.74
C SER A 197 29.42 -19.23 17.69
N LEU A 198 30.58 -19.20 16.99
CA LEU A 198 31.63 -20.18 17.12
C LEU A 198 32.12 -20.12 18.57
N HIS A 199 31.51 -20.88 19.44
CA HIS A 199 32.08 -21.28 20.67
C HIS A 199 33.09 -22.36 20.33
N THR A 200 34.33 -21.93 20.11
CA THR A 200 35.50 -22.80 20.29
C THR A 200 35.66 -23.02 21.79
N GLY A 201 35.44 -24.27 22.21
CA GLY A 201 35.71 -24.76 23.55
C GLY A 201 37.18 -24.78 23.93
#